data_0cf974cc59c21e1b41da8ca5d9978a3b
#
_entry.id   0cf974cc59c21e1b41da8ca5d9978a3b
#
_cell.length_a   1.000
_cell.length_b   1.000
_cell.length_c   1.000
_cell.angle_alpha   90.00
_cell.angle_beta   90.00
_cell.angle_gamma   90.00
#
_symmetry.space_group_name_H-M   'P 1'
#
loop_
_entity.id
_entity.type
_entity.pdbx_description
1 polymer ?
#
loop_
_entity_poly.entity_id
_entity_poly.type
_entity_poly.pdbx_seq_one_letter_code
_entity_poly.pdbx_strand_id
1 'polypeptide(L)'
;MEHVHSIMIIKKENKYLNYYDDRWKMYLFPNMKGNNIEEIKAKYKTDNVKFLFEKVHEKFSVSNNKMKLYHHYFYEVEDSDIEGKYFTLEELLKDPKVKENNEDIISFIKEYYEKK
;
A
#
# COMPACT_ATOMS: atom_id res chain seq x y z
N MET A 1 18.58 -6.93 7.22
CA MET A 1 17.95 -7.40 5.98
C MET A 1 16.82 -6.46 5.57
N GLU A 2 16.82 -6.06 4.32
CA GLU A 2 15.82 -5.16 3.79
C GLU A 2 14.56 -5.92 3.38
N HIS A 3 13.40 -5.39 3.75
CA HIS A 3 12.12 -5.95 3.33
C HIS A 3 11.56 -5.10 2.20
N VAL A 4 11.49 -5.67 1.01
CA VAL A 4 11.03 -4.97 -0.20
C VAL A 4 9.59 -5.34 -0.50
N HIS A 5 8.73 -4.33 -0.62
CA HIS A 5 7.31 -4.51 -0.96
C HIS A 5 6.87 -3.45 -1.95
N SER A 6 5.94 -3.84 -2.81
CA SER A 6 5.27 -2.91 -3.72
C SER A 6 3.86 -2.68 -3.21
N ILE A 7 3.48 -1.42 -3.13
CA ILE A 7 2.13 -0.99 -2.71
C ILE A 7 1.44 -0.46 -3.96
N MET A 8 0.27 -1.01 -4.26
CA MET A 8 -0.49 -0.58 -5.43
C MET A 8 -1.60 0.37 -5.01
N ILE A 9 -1.64 1.52 -5.67
CA ILE A 9 -2.65 2.53 -5.41
C ILE A 9 -3.65 2.50 -6.54
N ILE A 10 -4.86 2.09 -6.21
CA ILE A 10 -5.99 2.08 -7.14
C ILE A 10 -6.94 3.14 -6.63
N LYS A 11 -6.92 4.29 -7.29
CA LYS A 11 -7.59 5.49 -6.81
C LYS A 11 -8.81 5.81 -7.66
N LYS A 12 -9.88 6.21 -7.00
CA LYS A 12 -11.09 6.71 -7.66
C LYS A 12 -11.52 7.99 -6.94
N GLU A 13 -11.31 9.14 -7.58
CA GLU A 13 -11.49 10.46 -6.98
C GLU A 13 -10.55 10.59 -5.77
N ASN A 14 -11.08 10.80 -4.57
CA ASN A 14 -10.27 10.91 -3.35
C ASN A 14 -10.29 9.63 -2.50
N LYS A 15 -10.74 8.53 -3.11
CA LYS A 15 -10.84 7.25 -2.40
C LYS A 15 -9.87 6.23 -2.97
N TYR A 16 -9.43 5.32 -2.13
CA TYR A 16 -8.40 4.34 -2.44
C TYR A 16 -8.91 2.93 -2.18
N LEU A 17 -8.66 2.03 -3.11
CA LEU A 17 -9.09 0.65 -2.98
C LEU A 17 -8.27 -0.06 -1.92
N ASN A 18 -8.96 -0.69 -0.99
CA ASN A 18 -8.37 -1.57 0.01
C ASN A 18 -9.12 -2.89 -0.01
N TYR A 19 -8.44 -3.96 0.33
CA TYR A 19 -9.08 -5.26 0.47
C TYR A 19 -9.00 -5.71 1.92
N TYR A 20 -9.98 -6.51 2.34
CA TYR A 20 -9.97 -7.04 3.71
C TYR A 20 -9.07 -8.27 3.77
N ASP A 21 -8.09 -8.25 4.66
CA ASP A 21 -7.16 -9.36 4.86
C ASP A 21 -7.59 -10.16 6.10
N ASP A 22 -7.98 -11.42 5.88
CA ASP A 22 -8.49 -12.28 6.94
C ASP A 22 -7.41 -12.65 7.97
N ARG A 23 -6.17 -12.68 7.55
CA ARG A 23 -5.06 -13.01 8.42
C ARG A 23 -4.74 -11.89 9.39
N TRP A 24 -4.74 -10.65 8.90
CA TRP A 24 -4.51 -9.45 9.71
C TRP A 24 -5.79 -8.89 10.30
N LYS A 25 -6.95 -9.31 9.77
CA LYS A 25 -8.27 -8.86 10.18
C LYS A 25 -8.41 -7.34 10.08
N MET A 26 -7.94 -6.80 8.98
CA MET A 26 -8.05 -5.38 8.68
C MET A 26 -7.95 -5.13 7.18
N TYR A 27 -8.32 -3.91 6.75
CA TYR A 27 -8.18 -3.51 5.36
C TYR A 27 -6.74 -3.10 5.06
N LEU A 28 -6.26 -3.51 3.90
CA LEU A 28 -4.90 -3.22 3.43
C LEU A 28 -4.95 -2.70 2.00
N PHE A 29 -3.98 -1.85 1.65
CA PHE A 29 -3.74 -1.54 0.25
C PHE A 29 -3.27 -2.79 -0.46
N PRO A 30 -3.67 -2.99 -1.74
CA PRO A 30 -3.11 -4.08 -2.52
C PRO A 30 -1.59 -3.99 -2.49
N ASN A 31 -0.93 -5.10 -2.27
CA ASN A 31 0.52 -5.13 -2.13
C ASN A 31 1.07 -6.47 -2.56
N MET A 32 2.37 -6.50 -2.82
CA MET A 32 3.06 -7.75 -3.08
C MET A 32 4.51 -7.63 -2.67
N LYS A 33 5.11 -8.77 -2.40
CA LYS A 33 6.51 -8.85 -2.02
C LYS A 33 7.40 -8.58 -3.22
N GLY A 34 8.46 -7.82 -3.01
CA GLY A 34 9.41 -7.52 -4.08
C GLY A 34 9.04 -6.29 -4.88
N ASN A 35 9.74 -6.10 -5.98
CA ASN A 35 9.53 -4.96 -6.88
C ASN A 35 9.76 -5.39 -8.34
N ASN A 36 8.71 -5.89 -8.97
CA ASN A 36 8.77 -6.34 -10.36
C ASN A 36 7.50 -5.90 -11.08
N ILE A 37 7.61 -4.91 -11.96
CA ILE A 37 6.47 -4.33 -12.64
C ILE A 37 5.73 -5.34 -13.53
N GLU A 38 6.45 -6.30 -14.13
CA GLU A 38 5.83 -7.32 -14.97
C GLU A 38 4.96 -8.26 -14.13
N GLU A 39 5.41 -8.60 -12.93
CA GLU A 39 4.61 -9.40 -12.00
C GLU A 39 3.38 -8.65 -11.53
N ILE A 40 3.51 -7.34 -11.31
CA ILE A 40 2.38 -6.49 -10.92
C ILE A 40 1.34 -6.48 -12.04
N LYS A 41 1.75 -6.28 -13.27
CA LYS A 41 0.85 -6.29 -14.43
C LYS A 41 0.13 -7.62 -14.57
N ALA A 42 0.86 -8.71 -14.39
CA ALA A 42 0.28 -10.06 -14.50
C ALA A 42 -0.74 -10.32 -13.39
N LYS A 43 -0.41 -9.97 -12.15
CA LYS A 43 -1.27 -10.20 -11.01
C LYS A 43 -2.58 -9.39 -11.09
N TYR A 44 -2.47 -8.14 -11.48
CA TYR A 44 -3.64 -7.24 -11.53
C TYR A 44 -4.29 -7.19 -12.91
N LYS A 45 -3.78 -7.96 -13.85
CA LYS A 45 -4.35 -8.13 -15.21
C LYS A 45 -4.55 -6.81 -15.94
N THR A 46 -3.54 -5.95 -15.88
CA THR A 46 -3.59 -4.65 -16.53
C THR A 46 -2.19 -4.23 -16.95
N ASP A 47 -2.09 -3.48 -18.06
CA ASP A 47 -0.84 -2.86 -18.47
C ASP A 47 -0.70 -1.44 -17.91
N ASN A 48 -1.74 -0.92 -17.27
CA ASN A 48 -1.76 0.44 -16.75
C ASN A 48 -1.18 0.49 -15.34
N VAL A 49 0.13 0.30 -15.25
CA VAL A 49 0.89 0.33 -14.01
C VAL A 49 1.97 1.39 -14.13
N LYS A 50 1.94 2.38 -13.24
CA LYS A 50 2.87 3.51 -13.27
C LYS A 50 3.60 3.63 -11.94
N PHE A 51 4.93 3.66 -11.99
CA PHE A 51 5.73 3.91 -10.80
C PHE A 51 5.54 5.37 -10.34
N LEU A 52 5.30 5.56 -9.05
CA LEU A 52 5.10 6.88 -8.47
C LEU A 52 6.30 7.36 -7.67
N PHE A 53 6.65 6.61 -6.65
CA PHE A 53 7.75 6.97 -5.75
C PHE A 53 8.16 5.78 -4.89
N GLU A 54 9.28 5.92 -4.20
CA GLU A 54 9.76 4.90 -3.26
C GLU A 54 10.10 5.54 -1.91
N LYS A 55 10.02 4.75 -0.86
CA LYS A 55 10.38 5.16 0.49
C LYS A 55 11.16 4.06 1.18
N VAL A 56 12.25 4.43 1.81
CA VAL A 56 13.04 3.54 2.65
C VAL A 56 12.90 4.04 4.09
N HIS A 57 12.47 3.16 4.98
CA HIS A 57 12.27 3.56 6.38
C HIS A 57 12.44 2.37 7.32
N GLU A 58 12.78 2.67 8.57
CA GLU A 58 12.87 1.66 9.60
C GLU A 58 11.58 1.60 10.39
N LYS A 59 11.19 0.40 10.78
CA LYS A 59 9.97 0.18 11.55
C LYS A 59 10.19 -0.94 12.55
N PHE A 60 9.75 -0.71 13.79
CA PHE A 60 9.85 -1.74 14.81
C PHE A 60 8.87 -2.88 14.54
N SER A 61 9.40 -4.11 14.49
CA SER A 61 8.57 -5.29 14.31
C SER A 61 8.28 -5.90 15.69
N VAL A 62 7.04 -5.80 16.12
CA VAL A 62 6.61 -6.35 17.41
C VAL A 62 6.79 -7.87 17.44
N SER A 63 6.47 -8.55 16.35
CA SER A 63 6.57 -10.02 16.28
C SER A 63 8.01 -10.52 16.39
N ASN A 64 8.98 -9.74 15.92
CA ASN A 64 10.40 -10.13 15.95
C ASN A 64 11.21 -9.36 16.99
N ASN A 65 10.56 -8.43 17.69
CA ASN A 65 11.18 -7.61 18.74
C ASN A 65 12.47 -6.94 18.28
N LYS A 66 12.47 -6.39 17.06
CA LYS A 66 13.61 -5.67 16.51
C LYS A 66 13.20 -4.70 15.40
N MET A 67 14.08 -3.75 15.13
CA MET A 67 13.89 -2.82 14.02
C MET A 67 14.14 -3.53 12.70
N LYS A 68 13.30 -3.24 11.71
CA LYS A 68 13.45 -3.76 10.36
C LYS A 68 13.49 -2.63 9.36
N LEU A 69 14.31 -2.78 8.33
CA LEU A 69 14.40 -1.81 7.24
C LEU A 69 13.42 -2.23 6.15
N TYR A 70 12.53 -1.32 5.80
CA TYR A 70 11.55 -1.53 4.75
C TYR A 70 11.82 -0.63 3.57
N HIS A 71 11.72 -1.19 2.37
CA HIS A 71 11.79 -0.45 1.13
C HIS A 71 10.46 -0.64 0.40
N HIS A 72 9.66 0.42 0.35
CA HIS A 72 8.35 0.40 -0.30
C HIS A 72 8.39 1.13 -1.63
N TYR A 73 7.91 0.45 -2.67
CA TYR A 73 7.73 1.03 -4.00
C TYR A 73 6.23 1.25 -4.21
N PHE A 74 5.86 2.44 -4.62
CA PHE A 74 4.45 2.81 -4.80
C PHE A 74 4.13 2.91 -6.28
N TYR A 75 3.11 2.19 -6.71
CA TYR A 75 2.65 2.17 -8.09
C TYR A 75 1.19 2.57 -8.15
N GLU A 76 0.81 3.31 -9.20
CA GLU A 76 -0.58 3.59 -9.49
C GLU A 76 -1.05 2.56 -10.52
N VAL A 77 -2.17 1.92 -10.24
CA VAL A 77 -2.72 0.85 -11.08
C VAL A 77 -4.12 1.24 -11.51
N GLU A 78 -4.39 1.17 -12.82
CA GLU A 78 -5.70 1.44 -13.39
C GLU A 78 -6.22 0.22 -14.13
N ASP A 79 -7.52 0.15 -14.30
CA ASP A 79 -8.20 -0.92 -15.06
C ASP A 79 -7.96 -2.32 -14.47
N SER A 80 -7.78 -2.40 -13.17
CA SER A 80 -7.67 -3.66 -12.46
C SER A 80 -9.04 -4.19 -12.08
N ASP A 81 -9.19 -5.52 -12.07
CA ASP A 81 -10.43 -6.16 -11.66
C ASP A 81 -10.41 -6.66 -10.21
N ILE A 82 -9.51 -6.13 -9.41
CA ILE A 82 -9.38 -6.53 -8.01
C ILE A 82 -10.60 -6.12 -7.20
N GLU A 83 -11.08 -7.01 -6.34
CA GLU A 83 -12.21 -6.73 -5.46
C GLU A 83 -11.76 -6.05 -4.18
N GLY A 84 -12.61 -5.15 -3.67
CA GLY A 84 -12.33 -4.45 -2.44
C GLY A 84 -13.30 -3.30 -2.23
N LYS A 85 -12.95 -2.44 -1.29
CA LYS A 85 -13.73 -1.25 -0.96
C LYS A 85 -12.87 0.00 -1.11
N TYR A 86 -13.51 1.09 -1.49
CA TYR A 86 -12.86 2.39 -1.62
C TYR A 86 -13.04 3.20 -0.35
N PHE A 87 -11.93 3.76 0.16
CA PHE A 87 -11.92 4.59 1.37
C PHE A 87 -11.12 5.85 1.14
N THR A 88 -11.52 6.94 1.79
CA THR A 88 -10.64 8.09 1.90
C THR A 88 -9.53 7.74 2.89
N LEU A 89 -8.43 8.49 2.85
CA LEU A 89 -7.34 8.26 3.80
C LEU A 89 -7.79 8.53 5.25
N GLU A 90 -8.66 9.51 5.43
CA GLU A 90 -9.23 9.84 6.74
C GLU A 90 -10.07 8.69 7.29
N GLU A 91 -10.85 8.05 6.44
CA GLU A 91 -11.65 6.89 6.83
C GLU A 91 -10.77 5.74 7.29
N LEU A 92 -9.67 5.50 6.58
CA LEU A 92 -8.72 4.45 6.94
C LEU A 92 -8.07 4.73 8.30
N LEU A 93 -7.73 5.99 8.56
CA LEU A 93 -7.10 6.37 9.82
C LEU A 93 -8.04 6.33 11.02
N LYS A 94 -9.36 6.22 10.79
CA LYS A 94 -10.33 6.05 11.88
C LYS A 94 -10.35 4.65 12.44
N ASP A 95 -9.85 3.68 11.67
CA ASP A 95 -9.70 2.30 12.14
C ASP A 95 -8.43 2.22 12.97
N PRO A 96 -8.51 1.96 14.28
CA PRO A 96 -7.32 1.95 15.15
C PRO A 96 -6.27 0.95 14.71
N LYS A 97 -6.69 -0.17 14.16
CA LYS A 97 -5.79 -1.22 13.71
C LYS A 97 -5.02 -0.81 12.45
N VAL A 98 -5.72 -0.18 11.51
CA VAL A 98 -5.09 0.35 10.30
C VAL A 98 -4.11 1.46 10.66
N LYS A 99 -4.53 2.37 11.54
CA LYS A 99 -3.68 3.47 11.99
C LYS A 99 -2.41 2.95 12.66
N GLU A 100 -2.55 1.98 13.56
CA GLU A 100 -1.40 1.40 14.26
C GLU A 100 -0.38 0.76 13.31
N ASN A 101 -0.86 0.05 12.29
CA ASN A 101 0.00 -0.73 11.42
C ASN A 101 0.44 -0.01 10.14
N ASN A 102 -0.37 0.89 9.60
CA ASN A 102 -0.13 1.49 8.28
C ASN A 102 -0.19 3.01 8.25
N GLU A 103 -0.09 3.68 9.37
CA GLU A 103 -0.10 5.15 9.41
C GLU A 103 1.00 5.74 8.54
N ASP A 104 2.18 5.13 8.54
CA ASP A 104 3.32 5.57 7.74
C ASP A 104 3.04 5.46 6.25
N ILE A 105 2.47 4.34 5.81
CA ILE A 105 2.10 4.11 4.41
C ILE A 105 1.08 5.17 3.97
N ILE A 106 0.06 5.39 4.77
CA ILE A 106 -1.00 6.37 4.49
C ILE A 106 -0.42 7.79 4.42
N SER A 107 0.50 8.11 5.32
CA SER A 107 1.18 9.40 5.35
C SER A 107 1.98 9.65 4.06
N PHE A 108 2.70 8.64 3.58
CA PHE A 108 3.46 8.74 2.33
C PHE A 108 2.54 9.01 1.14
N ILE A 109 1.41 8.29 1.07
CA ILE A 109 0.43 8.44 -0.01
C ILE A 109 -0.19 9.84 0.04
N LYS A 110 -0.57 10.30 1.23
CA LYS A 110 -1.15 11.61 1.43
C LYS A 110 -0.19 12.71 0.98
N GLU A 111 1.07 12.60 1.40
CA GLU A 111 2.11 13.56 1.00
C GLU A 111 2.26 13.63 -0.51
N TYR A 112 2.30 12.49 -1.17
CA TYR A 112 2.47 12.44 -2.62
C TYR A 112 1.33 13.15 -3.36
N TYR A 113 0.08 12.84 -3.00
CA TYR A 113 -1.08 13.38 -3.71
C TYR A 113 -1.45 14.82 -3.33
N GLU A 114 -1.19 15.23 -2.11
CA GLU A 114 -1.50 16.59 -1.66
C GLU A 114 -0.47 17.63 -2.10
N LYS A 115 0.74 17.22 -2.45
CA LYS A 115 1.78 18.13 -2.91
C LYS A 115 1.68 18.47 -4.39
N LYS A 116 0.71 17.96 -5.08
CA LYS A 116 0.52 18.20 -6.51
C LYS A 116 -0.37 19.40 -6.79
#